data_4bb34f0a03124602f993d27a0ffc2c08
#
_entry.id   4bb34f0a03124602f993d27a0ffc2c08
#
_cell.length_a   1.000
_cell.length_b   1.000
_cell.length_c   1.000
_cell.angle_alpha   90.00
_cell.angle_beta   90.00
_cell.angle_gamma   90.00
#
_symmetry.space_group_name_H-M   'P 1'
#
loop_
_entity.id
_entity.type
_entity.pdbx_description
1 polymer ?
#
loop_
_entity_poly.entity_id
_entity_poly.type
_entity_poly.pdbx_seq_one_letter_code
_entity_poly.pdbx_strand_id
1 'polypeptide(L)'
;MSHIHEGQCDCGETRYRIHDQPLIVHGCHCRACQRQTGSTNAVNVLIEKHKVELLSGRVIEQELKTPSGSGQLITRCAHCMTVVWSEYLIFAKWRNAPTRFIRAGTLNHPDAFPPDVHIFTATKQPHLTLSEDAPSYLEFYDIDEVWSARSLARLQAMQQAYQASPESNGARS
;
A
#
# COMPACT_ATOMS: atom_id res chain seq x y z
N MET A 1 -12.97 -9.40 17.13
CA MET A 1 -12.55 -8.07 17.61
C MET A 1 -12.25 -7.24 16.36
N SER A 2 -12.79 -6.01 16.27
CA SER A 2 -12.48 -5.13 15.15
C SER A 2 -11.04 -4.63 15.32
N HIS A 3 -10.17 -4.95 14.36
CA HIS A 3 -8.81 -4.45 14.35
C HIS A 3 -8.82 -3.05 13.75
N ILE A 4 -8.71 -2.03 14.60
CA ILE A 4 -8.67 -0.62 14.20
C ILE A 4 -7.26 -0.11 14.46
N HIS A 5 -6.66 0.53 13.46
CA HIS A 5 -5.36 1.16 13.57
C HIS A 5 -5.44 2.60 13.07
N GLU A 6 -4.88 3.52 13.81
CA GLU A 6 -4.83 4.92 13.42
C GLU A 6 -3.43 5.34 13.01
N GLY A 7 -3.39 6.39 12.19
CA GLY A 7 -2.15 6.99 11.75
C GLY A 7 -2.32 8.48 11.47
N GLN A 8 -1.20 9.16 11.29
CA GLN A 8 -1.17 10.59 11.02
C GLN A 8 0.06 11.00 10.22
N CYS A 9 -0.01 12.17 9.60
CA CYS A 9 1.15 12.82 9.01
C CYS A 9 2.07 13.39 10.11
N ASP A 10 3.25 13.85 9.71
CA ASP A 10 4.26 14.39 10.64
C ASP A 10 3.73 15.60 11.46
N CYS A 11 2.98 16.52 10.85
CA CYS A 11 2.41 17.67 11.57
C CYS A 11 1.13 17.36 12.37
N GLY A 12 0.57 16.17 12.27
CA GLY A 12 -0.65 15.76 12.98
C GLY A 12 -1.98 16.28 12.41
N GLU A 13 -1.98 17.13 11.38
CA GLU A 13 -3.23 17.65 10.79
C GLU A 13 -4.01 16.58 10.05
N THR A 14 -3.33 15.79 9.21
CA THR A 14 -3.95 14.66 8.51
C THR A 14 -3.92 13.45 9.42
N ARG A 15 -5.11 12.99 9.80
CA ARG A 15 -5.31 11.78 10.62
C ARG A 15 -6.22 10.82 9.87
N TYR A 16 -5.93 9.54 9.98
CA TYR A 16 -6.70 8.51 9.29
C TYR A 16 -6.81 7.25 10.14
N ARG A 17 -7.72 6.37 9.74
CA ARG A 17 -7.99 5.08 10.38
C ARG A 17 -8.08 3.99 9.34
N ILE A 18 -7.54 2.83 9.65
CA ILE A 18 -7.76 1.60 8.90
C ILE A 18 -8.62 0.63 9.73
N HIS A 19 -9.61 0.06 9.06
CA HIS A 19 -10.65 -0.80 9.66
C HIS A 19 -10.42 -2.25 9.24
N ASP A 20 -9.47 -2.92 9.76
CA ASP A 20 -9.14 -4.35 9.67
C ASP A 20 -7.62 -4.59 9.70
N GLN A 21 -7.23 -5.86 9.75
CA GLN A 21 -5.85 -6.27 9.51
C GLN A 21 -5.48 -6.04 8.03
N PRO A 22 -4.22 -5.75 7.71
CA PRO A 22 -3.77 -5.65 6.33
C PRO A 22 -4.02 -6.94 5.54
N LEU A 23 -4.06 -6.79 4.23
CA LEU A 23 -3.98 -7.93 3.31
C LEU A 23 -2.58 -8.54 3.34
N ILE A 24 -1.57 -7.67 3.33
CA ILE A 24 -0.15 -8.02 3.45
C ILE A 24 0.67 -6.75 3.73
N VAL A 25 1.84 -6.90 4.32
CA VAL A 25 2.82 -5.81 4.53
C VAL A 25 4.06 -6.06 3.67
N HIS A 26 4.38 -5.12 2.80
CA HIS A 26 5.55 -5.20 1.91
C HIS A 26 6.71 -4.35 2.39
N GLY A 27 7.91 -4.91 2.47
CA GLY A 27 9.16 -4.17 2.43
C GLY A 27 9.61 -3.99 0.97
N CYS A 28 9.31 -2.86 0.34
CA CYS A 28 9.59 -2.64 -1.08
C CYS A 28 10.93 -1.93 -1.28
N HIS A 29 11.88 -2.60 -1.98
CA HIS A 29 13.23 -2.13 -2.22
C HIS A 29 13.46 -1.54 -3.62
N CYS A 30 12.39 -1.31 -4.41
CA CYS A 30 12.53 -0.74 -5.74
C CYS A 30 13.05 0.71 -5.69
N ARG A 31 13.76 1.14 -6.75
CA ARG A 31 14.33 2.50 -6.83
C ARG A 31 13.29 3.61 -6.73
N ALA A 32 12.04 3.37 -7.19
CA ALA A 32 10.97 4.35 -7.05
C ALA A 32 10.60 4.56 -5.58
N CYS A 33 10.42 3.48 -4.80
CA CYS A 33 10.17 3.57 -3.36
C CYS A 33 11.31 4.24 -2.61
N GLN A 34 12.57 3.90 -2.92
CA GLN A 34 13.75 4.54 -2.31
C GLN A 34 13.74 6.05 -2.54
N ARG A 35 13.46 6.51 -3.79
CA ARG A 35 13.40 7.95 -4.12
C ARG A 35 12.22 8.66 -3.45
N GLN A 36 11.07 8.02 -3.39
CA GLN A 36 9.86 8.61 -2.80
C GLN A 36 9.96 8.78 -1.28
N THR A 37 10.72 7.91 -0.62
CA THR A 37 10.87 7.93 0.84
C THR A 37 12.17 8.60 1.30
N GLY A 38 13.18 8.73 0.40
CA GLY A 38 14.53 9.14 0.79
C GLY A 38 15.20 8.11 1.71
N SER A 39 14.78 6.84 1.65
CA SER A 39 15.25 5.75 2.52
C SER A 39 15.68 4.53 1.69
N THR A 40 16.11 3.48 2.36
CA THR A 40 16.54 2.21 1.76
C THR A 40 15.38 1.41 1.15
N ASN A 41 14.16 1.63 1.62
CA ASN A 41 12.95 0.96 1.19
C ASN A 41 11.70 1.72 1.64
N ALA A 42 10.53 1.24 1.23
CA ALA A 42 9.25 1.65 1.79
C ALA A 42 8.57 0.44 2.43
N VAL A 43 8.08 0.59 3.66
CA VAL A 43 7.18 -0.39 4.26
C VAL A 43 5.75 0.03 3.97
N ASN A 44 5.02 -0.82 3.24
CA ASN A 44 3.68 -0.55 2.75
C ASN A 44 2.69 -1.56 3.32
N VAL A 45 1.72 -1.07 4.07
CA VAL A 45 0.59 -1.85 4.59
C VAL A 45 -0.51 -1.83 3.55
N LEU A 46 -0.78 -2.96 2.90
CA LEU A 46 -1.82 -3.08 1.88
C LEU A 46 -3.16 -3.37 2.53
N ILE A 47 -4.16 -2.58 2.16
CA ILE A 47 -5.53 -2.76 2.62
C ILE A 47 -6.52 -2.29 1.54
N GLU A 48 -7.76 -2.76 1.59
CA GLU A 48 -8.82 -2.32 0.69
C GLU A 48 -9.07 -0.81 0.85
N LYS A 49 -9.26 -0.12 -0.26
CA LYS A 49 -9.46 1.34 -0.29
C LYS A 49 -10.60 1.80 0.63
N HIS A 50 -11.73 1.08 0.64
CA HIS A 50 -12.92 1.42 1.43
C HIS A 50 -12.73 1.24 2.94
N LYS A 51 -11.67 0.56 3.38
CA LYS A 51 -11.32 0.37 4.79
C LYS A 51 -10.39 1.45 5.34
N VAL A 52 -10.08 2.46 4.55
CA VAL A 52 -9.26 3.60 4.97
C VAL A 52 -10.13 4.84 5.07
N GLU A 53 -10.31 5.34 6.26
CA GLU A 53 -11.10 6.52 6.61
C GLU A 53 -10.18 7.70 6.89
N LEU A 54 -10.42 8.86 6.25
CA LEU A 54 -9.79 10.13 6.61
C LEU A 54 -10.58 10.75 7.77
N LEU A 55 -9.94 10.88 8.93
CA LEU A 55 -10.58 11.42 10.15
C LEU A 55 -10.50 12.93 10.21
N SER A 56 -9.38 13.52 9.79
CA SER A 56 -9.17 14.97 9.79
C SER A 56 -8.11 15.39 8.80
N GLY A 57 -8.04 16.69 8.59
CA GLY A 57 -7.08 17.33 7.71
C GLY A 57 -7.46 17.29 6.23
N ARG A 58 -6.64 17.94 5.43
CA ARG A 58 -6.80 18.00 3.98
C ARG A 58 -5.64 17.24 3.31
N VAL A 59 -5.95 16.46 2.31
CA VAL A 59 -4.96 15.76 1.51
C VAL A 59 -4.94 16.27 0.08
N ILE A 60 -3.80 16.13 -0.58
CA ILE A 60 -3.61 16.36 -2.01
C ILE A 60 -3.17 15.05 -2.65
N GLU A 61 -3.58 14.86 -3.88
CA GLU A 61 -3.25 13.67 -4.65
C GLU A 61 -2.41 14.06 -5.86
N GLN A 62 -1.40 13.25 -6.15
CA GLN A 62 -0.50 13.43 -7.28
C GLN A 62 -0.33 12.10 -8.00
N GLU A 63 -0.65 12.07 -9.28
CA GLU A 63 -0.36 10.92 -10.12
C GLU A 63 1.10 10.94 -10.56
N LEU A 64 1.77 9.81 -10.37
CA LEU A 64 3.15 9.58 -10.80
C LEU A 64 3.19 8.46 -11.84
N LYS A 65 4.04 8.63 -12.85
CA LYS A 65 4.36 7.55 -13.79
C LYS A 65 5.11 6.44 -13.07
N THR A 66 4.81 5.20 -13.43
CA THR A 66 5.51 4.02 -12.91
C THR A 66 6.12 3.22 -14.05
N PRO A 67 7.14 2.39 -13.80
CA PRO A 67 7.75 1.53 -14.81
C PRO A 67 6.73 0.58 -15.47
N SER A 68 5.67 0.19 -14.77
CA SER A 68 4.59 -0.64 -15.33
C SER A 68 3.67 0.11 -16.32
N GLY A 69 3.81 1.44 -16.43
CA GLY A 69 2.93 2.28 -17.25
C GLY A 69 1.54 2.54 -16.66
N SER A 70 1.17 1.84 -15.59
CA SER A 70 -0.19 1.94 -14.99
C SER A 70 -0.38 3.19 -14.14
N GLY A 71 0.70 3.77 -13.62
CA GLY A 71 0.66 4.93 -12.74
C GLY A 71 0.49 4.57 -11.26
N GLN A 72 0.74 5.55 -10.41
CA GLN A 72 0.54 5.50 -8.97
C GLN A 72 -0.01 6.83 -8.49
N LEU A 73 -1.11 6.80 -7.75
CA LEU A 73 -1.66 7.99 -7.10
C LEU A 73 -1.06 8.09 -5.69
N ILE A 74 -0.31 9.17 -5.43
CA ILE A 74 0.30 9.44 -4.12
C ILE A 74 -0.56 10.44 -3.37
N THR A 75 -0.99 10.09 -2.17
CA THR A 75 -1.75 10.97 -1.28
C THR A 75 -0.84 11.53 -0.18
N ARG A 76 -0.85 12.85 -0.05
CA ARG A 76 -0.02 13.63 0.88
C ARG A 76 -0.88 14.50 1.78
N CYS A 77 -0.39 14.77 2.99
CA CYS A 77 -0.90 15.88 3.78
C CYS A 77 -0.72 17.18 2.99
N ALA A 78 -1.77 18.00 2.92
CA ALA A 78 -1.73 19.28 2.20
C ALA A 78 -0.84 20.34 2.87
N HIS A 79 -0.49 20.17 4.15
CA HIS A 79 0.34 21.09 4.92
C HIS A 79 1.82 20.65 4.96
N CYS A 80 2.12 19.51 5.55
CA CYS A 80 3.52 19.08 5.72
C CYS A 80 4.06 18.20 4.60
N MET A 81 3.24 17.85 3.58
CA MET A 81 3.61 17.05 2.41
C MET A 81 4.02 15.60 2.72
N THR A 82 3.87 15.13 3.96
CA THR A 82 4.08 13.73 4.32
C THR A 82 3.18 12.83 3.48
N VAL A 83 3.75 11.81 2.85
CA VAL A 83 2.98 10.77 2.16
C VAL A 83 2.34 9.88 3.20
N VAL A 84 1.02 9.77 3.18
CA VAL A 84 0.27 8.89 4.11
C VAL A 84 -0.09 7.56 3.48
N TRP A 85 -0.51 7.57 2.20
CA TRP A 85 -0.74 6.34 1.42
C TRP A 85 -0.54 6.59 -0.08
N SER A 86 -0.60 5.52 -0.84
CA SER A 86 -0.69 5.56 -2.29
C SER A 86 -1.65 4.51 -2.82
N GLU A 87 -2.12 4.68 -4.05
CA GLU A 87 -2.87 3.69 -4.80
C GLU A 87 -2.04 3.30 -6.03
N TYR A 88 -1.66 2.03 -6.12
CA TYR A 88 -0.93 1.53 -7.28
C TYR A 88 -1.94 1.09 -8.31
N LEU A 89 -2.08 1.86 -9.39
CA LEU A 89 -3.21 1.77 -10.32
C LEU A 89 -3.25 0.44 -11.10
N ILE A 90 -2.16 -0.32 -11.12
CA ILE A 90 -2.15 -1.67 -11.70
C ILE A 90 -3.09 -2.62 -10.94
N PHE A 91 -3.20 -2.50 -9.62
CA PHE A 91 -4.11 -3.32 -8.84
C PHE A 91 -5.58 -3.00 -9.15
N ALA A 92 -5.92 -1.72 -9.32
CA ALA A 92 -7.26 -1.32 -9.71
C ALA A 92 -7.59 -1.76 -11.15
N LYS A 93 -6.64 -1.58 -12.11
CA LYS A 93 -6.87 -1.83 -13.54
C LYS A 93 -6.84 -3.32 -13.91
N TRP A 94 -5.89 -4.09 -13.37
CA TRP A 94 -5.68 -5.47 -13.77
C TRP A 94 -6.37 -6.48 -12.87
N ARG A 95 -6.48 -6.16 -11.60
CA ARG A 95 -7.08 -7.07 -10.61
C ARG A 95 -8.47 -6.64 -10.15
N ASN A 96 -9.00 -5.51 -10.64
CA ASN A 96 -10.26 -4.94 -10.16
C ASN A 96 -10.30 -4.84 -8.63
N ALA A 97 -9.17 -4.48 -8.05
CA ALA A 97 -8.95 -4.54 -6.61
C ALA A 97 -8.40 -3.20 -6.11
N PRO A 98 -9.27 -2.19 -5.89
CA PRO A 98 -8.85 -0.90 -5.38
C PRO A 98 -8.27 -1.04 -3.97
N THR A 99 -6.95 -0.88 -3.85
CA THR A 99 -6.20 -1.00 -2.61
C THR A 99 -5.43 0.27 -2.32
N ARG A 100 -5.23 0.56 -1.03
CA ARG A 100 -4.31 1.58 -0.53
C ARG A 100 -3.07 0.94 0.08
N PHE A 101 -1.95 1.55 -0.19
CA PHE A 101 -0.63 1.21 0.32
C PHE A 101 -0.28 2.26 1.37
N ILE A 102 -0.67 1.99 2.62
CA ILE A 102 -0.40 2.89 3.74
C ILE A 102 1.10 2.86 4.05
N ARG A 103 1.71 4.02 4.24
CA ARG A 103 3.09 4.10 4.71
C ARG A 103 3.15 3.69 6.18
N ALA A 104 3.74 2.53 6.49
CA ALA A 104 3.74 1.98 7.84
C ALA A 104 4.27 2.97 8.89
N GLY A 105 5.31 3.75 8.55
CA GLY A 105 5.88 4.77 9.43
C GLY A 105 4.94 5.92 9.78
N THR A 106 3.77 6.05 9.14
CA THR A 106 2.75 7.03 9.50
C THR A 106 1.65 6.47 10.40
N LEU A 107 1.69 5.17 10.72
CA LEU A 107 0.80 4.57 11.72
C LEU A 107 1.29 4.91 13.13
N ASN A 108 0.37 5.05 14.07
CA ASN A 108 0.70 5.37 15.47
C ASN A 108 1.52 4.27 16.15
N HIS A 109 1.39 3.02 15.69
CA HIS A 109 2.13 1.86 16.15
C HIS A 109 2.78 1.11 14.98
N PRO A 110 3.81 1.67 14.34
CA PRO A 110 4.42 1.11 13.14
C PRO A 110 5.07 -0.27 13.38
N ASP A 111 5.55 -0.52 14.60
CA ASP A 111 6.17 -1.78 14.98
C ASP A 111 5.22 -2.98 14.94
N ALA A 112 3.92 -2.73 14.93
CA ALA A 112 2.90 -3.78 14.76
C ALA A 112 2.79 -4.28 13.30
N PHE A 113 3.52 -3.67 12.35
CA PHE A 113 3.45 -3.96 10.93
C PHE A 113 4.84 -4.25 10.33
N PRO A 114 5.57 -5.25 10.84
CA PRO A 114 6.79 -5.70 10.19
C PRO A 114 6.46 -6.20 8.77
N PRO A 115 7.38 -6.13 7.80
CA PRO A 115 7.16 -6.73 6.49
C PRO A 115 6.88 -8.23 6.59
N ASP A 116 5.76 -8.67 6.00
CA ASP A 116 5.49 -10.09 5.76
C ASP A 116 6.37 -10.63 4.64
N VAL A 117 6.80 -9.75 3.72
CA VAL A 117 7.59 -10.10 2.53
C VAL A 117 8.40 -8.91 2.04
N HIS A 118 9.63 -9.18 1.54
CA HIS A 118 10.46 -8.21 0.85
C HIS A 118 10.38 -8.39 -0.66
N ILE A 119 10.13 -7.28 -1.39
CA ILE A 119 9.98 -7.28 -2.86
C ILE A 119 10.97 -6.33 -3.53
N PHE A 120 11.28 -6.62 -4.80
CA PHE A 120 12.25 -5.87 -5.62
C PHE A 120 13.63 -5.81 -4.96
N THR A 121 14.07 -6.91 -4.35
CA THR A 121 15.35 -6.99 -3.65
C THR A 121 16.55 -6.97 -4.61
N ALA A 122 16.34 -7.19 -5.93
CA ALA A 122 17.36 -6.99 -6.95
C ALA A 122 17.96 -5.56 -6.92
N THR A 123 17.21 -4.58 -6.43
CA THR A 123 17.67 -3.18 -6.28
C THR A 123 17.83 -2.75 -4.83
N LYS A 124 17.85 -3.69 -3.88
CA LYS A 124 18.12 -3.45 -2.46
C LYS A 124 19.49 -2.77 -2.28
N GLN A 125 19.59 -1.85 -1.35
CA GLN A 125 20.88 -1.27 -0.96
C GLN A 125 21.81 -2.35 -0.37
N PRO A 126 23.10 -2.43 -0.81
CA PRO A 126 24.00 -3.53 -0.43
C PRO A 126 24.23 -3.65 1.08
N HIS A 127 24.24 -2.53 1.79
CA HIS A 127 24.48 -2.48 3.24
C HIS A 127 23.29 -2.91 4.09
N LEU A 128 22.10 -3.09 3.49
CA LEU A 128 20.91 -3.48 4.24
C LEU A 128 20.84 -5.01 4.33
N THR A 129 20.87 -5.53 5.55
CA THR A 129 20.59 -6.94 5.85
C THR A 129 19.09 -7.10 6.11
N LEU A 130 18.45 -8.05 5.44
CA LEU A 130 17.04 -8.38 5.66
C LEU A 130 16.94 -9.50 6.69
N SER A 131 15.84 -9.49 7.47
CA SER A 131 15.51 -10.61 8.35
C SER A 131 15.23 -11.86 7.52
N GLU A 132 15.64 -13.03 8.05
CA GLU A 132 15.33 -14.33 7.46
C GLU A 132 13.88 -14.76 7.76
N ASP A 133 13.19 -14.07 8.66
CA ASP A 133 11.80 -14.38 9.07
C ASP A 133 10.78 -14.03 7.96
N ALA A 134 11.16 -13.16 7.02
CA ALA A 134 10.29 -12.75 5.90
C ALA A 134 10.89 -13.18 4.56
N PRO A 135 10.12 -13.85 3.68
CA PRO A 135 10.58 -14.22 2.36
C PRO A 135 10.96 -13.01 1.51
N SER A 136 11.93 -13.20 0.62
CA SER A 136 12.49 -12.15 -0.23
C SER A 136 12.43 -12.53 -1.70
N TYR A 137 11.94 -11.62 -2.55
CA TYR A 137 11.81 -11.81 -3.98
C TYR A 137 12.62 -10.75 -4.74
N LEU A 138 13.33 -11.17 -5.78
CA LEU A 138 14.13 -10.26 -6.62
C LEU A 138 13.26 -9.20 -7.31
N GLU A 139 12.05 -9.59 -7.70
CA GLU A 139 11.01 -8.72 -8.27
C GLU A 139 9.73 -8.80 -7.45
N PHE A 140 8.58 -8.93 -8.11
CA PHE A 140 7.31 -9.20 -7.46
C PHE A 140 7.06 -10.72 -7.44
N TYR A 141 6.18 -11.19 -6.59
CA TYR A 141 5.84 -12.59 -6.35
C TYR A 141 4.46 -12.94 -6.93
N ASP A 142 4.15 -14.24 -6.99
CA ASP A 142 2.79 -14.70 -7.26
C ASP A 142 1.92 -14.52 -6.00
N ILE A 143 0.84 -13.76 -6.14
CA ILE A 143 -0.07 -13.43 -5.03
C ILE A 143 -0.72 -14.68 -4.45
N ASP A 144 -1.09 -15.64 -5.30
CA ASP A 144 -1.78 -16.86 -4.90
C ASP A 144 -0.87 -17.80 -4.08
N GLU A 145 0.46 -17.66 -4.24
CA GLU A 145 1.44 -18.45 -3.47
C GLU A 145 1.81 -17.81 -2.13
N VAL A 146 1.73 -16.46 -2.02
CA VAL A 146 2.28 -15.72 -0.88
C VAL A 146 1.19 -15.24 0.08
N TRP A 147 0.03 -14.85 -0.44
CA TRP A 147 -1.01 -14.30 0.41
C TRP A 147 -1.71 -15.38 1.24
N SER A 148 -2.10 -15.02 2.46
CA SER A 148 -2.91 -15.91 3.29
C SER A 148 -4.25 -16.22 2.64
N ALA A 149 -4.85 -17.37 2.97
CA ALA A 149 -6.18 -17.74 2.50
C ALA A 149 -7.23 -16.66 2.85
N ARG A 150 -7.09 -16.01 4.00
CA ARG A 150 -7.95 -14.88 4.42
C ARG A 150 -7.78 -13.69 3.48
N SER A 151 -6.57 -13.32 3.12
CA SER A 151 -6.29 -12.20 2.24
C SER A 151 -6.75 -12.47 0.81
N LEU A 152 -6.59 -13.70 0.32
CA LEU A 152 -7.10 -14.13 -0.99
C LEU A 152 -8.64 -14.08 -1.05
N ALA A 153 -9.32 -14.53 -0.01
CA ALA A 153 -10.79 -14.44 0.06
C ALA A 153 -11.27 -12.97 0.04
N ARG A 154 -10.56 -12.07 0.74
CA ARG A 154 -10.85 -10.63 0.72
C ARG A 154 -10.58 -10.00 -0.65
N LEU A 155 -9.51 -10.42 -1.33
CA LEU A 155 -9.21 -10.00 -2.70
C LEU A 155 -10.34 -10.40 -3.65
N GLN A 156 -10.81 -11.65 -3.59
CA GLN A 156 -11.92 -12.14 -4.40
C GLN A 156 -13.22 -11.37 -4.14
N ALA A 157 -13.55 -11.11 -2.88
CA ALA A 157 -14.73 -10.32 -2.52
C ALA A 157 -14.67 -8.89 -3.08
N MET A 158 -13.49 -8.26 -3.02
CA MET A 158 -13.24 -6.92 -3.59
C MET A 158 -13.40 -6.92 -5.11
N GLN A 159 -12.90 -7.94 -5.81
CA GLN A 159 -13.02 -8.09 -7.26
C GLN A 159 -14.48 -8.24 -7.70
N GLN A 160 -15.26 -9.05 -6.97
CA GLN A 160 -16.69 -9.24 -7.21
C GLN A 160 -17.48 -7.94 -7.00
N ALA A 161 -17.22 -7.23 -5.92
CA ALA A 161 -17.85 -5.94 -5.62
C ALA A 161 -17.52 -4.88 -6.69
N TYR A 162 -16.27 -4.82 -7.16
CA TYR A 162 -15.87 -3.88 -8.21
C TYR A 162 -16.53 -4.19 -9.55
N GLN A 163 -16.65 -5.47 -9.93
CA GLN A 163 -17.34 -5.88 -11.16
C GLN A 163 -18.84 -5.54 -11.16
N ALA A 164 -19.47 -5.55 -9.99
CA ALA A 164 -20.86 -5.18 -9.80
C ALA A 164 -21.09 -3.65 -9.75
N SER A 165 -20.02 -2.84 -9.69
CA SER A 165 -20.10 -1.38 -9.55
C SER A 165 -20.23 -0.67 -10.90
N PRO A 166 -20.90 0.52 -10.97
CA PRO A 166 -20.96 1.33 -12.18
C PRO A 166 -19.58 1.80 -12.69
N GLU A 167 -18.58 1.88 -11.81
CA GLU A 167 -17.22 2.30 -12.14
C GLU A 167 -16.50 1.31 -13.08
N SER A 168 -16.90 0.04 -13.07
CA SER A 168 -16.34 -0.97 -13.99
C SER A 168 -16.69 -0.74 -15.47
N ASN A 169 -17.77 -0.03 -15.75
CA ASN A 169 -18.24 0.22 -17.11
C ASN A 169 -17.54 1.42 -17.80
N GLY A 170 -16.91 2.33 -17.02
CA GLY A 170 -16.18 3.49 -17.56
C GLY A 170 -14.72 3.20 -17.93
N ALA A 171 -14.15 2.07 -17.50
CA ALA A 171 -12.75 1.71 -17.74
C ALA A 171 -12.51 0.88 -19.02
N ARG A 172 -13.56 0.62 -19.82
CA ARG A 172 -13.49 -0.19 -21.06
C ARG A 172 -13.59 0.63 -22.36
N SER A 173 -13.50 1.96 -22.26
CA SER A 173 -13.50 2.84 -23.46
C SER A 173 -12.15 3.48 -23.69
#